data_aeb94ede275082792100e00cb12d8d13
#
_entry.id   aeb94ede275082792100e00cb12d8d13
#
_cell.length_a   1.000
_cell.length_b   1.000
_cell.length_c   1.000
_cell.angle_alpha   90.00
_cell.angle_beta   90.00
_cell.angle_gamma   90.00
#
_symmetry.space_group_name_H-M   'P 1'
#
loop_
_entity.id
_entity.type
_entity.pdbx_description
1 polymer ?
#
loop_
_entity_poly.entity_id
_entity_poly.type
_entity_poly.pdbx_seq_one_letter_code
_entity_poly.pdbx_strand_id
1 'polypeptide(L)'
;VLLSRELAPLKKLATTLRTRAPDSAETLNSDNVPNEVRPLVDALNQLFTRTHDTMIRERRFTSDAAHELRSPLAALKAQTEVAQLSLDDPQGLDKALEQLHQGIDRATRLVDQLLTLSRLDSLAQLDDVQTIALDELLQSAVMEMYHPAQLAGVELRLHLNAKSIMRT
;
A
#
# COMPACT_ATOMS: atom_id res chain seq x y z
N VAL A 1 -0.98 -44.97 -28.46
CA VAL A 1 0.00 -44.10 -29.17
C VAL A 1 -0.62 -42.74 -29.52
N LEU A 2 -1.92 -42.64 -29.84
CA LEU A 2 -2.60 -41.36 -30.21
C LEU A 2 -2.75 -40.42 -29.00
N LEU A 3 -3.17 -40.90 -27.84
CA LEU A 3 -3.36 -40.12 -26.59
C LEU A 3 -2.07 -39.45 -26.06
N SER A 4 -0.91 -40.08 -26.28
CA SER A 4 0.36 -39.54 -25.82
C SER A 4 0.83 -38.32 -26.62
N ARG A 5 0.40 -38.19 -27.87
CA ARG A 5 0.76 -37.08 -28.77
C ARG A 5 -0.10 -35.82 -28.50
N GLU A 6 -1.35 -36.03 -28.10
CA GLU A 6 -2.26 -34.95 -27.74
C GLU A 6 -1.95 -34.36 -26.35
N LEU A 7 -1.34 -35.16 -25.48
CA LEU A 7 -0.92 -34.69 -24.13
C LEU A 7 0.48 -34.04 -24.10
N ALA A 8 1.23 -34.10 -25.19
CA ALA A 8 2.57 -33.51 -25.27
C ALA A 8 2.58 -31.98 -24.99
N PRO A 9 1.64 -31.18 -25.51
CA PRO A 9 1.56 -29.74 -25.22
C PRO A 9 1.32 -29.47 -23.72
N LEU A 10 0.48 -30.25 -23.07
CA LEU A 10 0.20 -30.14 -21.63
C LEU A 10 1.42 -30.46 -20.77
N LYS A 11 2.20 -31.47 -21.13
CA LYS A 11 3.46 -31.80 -20.44
C LYS A 11 4.48 -30.67 -20.60
N LYS A 12 4.59 -30.08 -21.79
CA LYS A 12 5.47 -28.95 -22.05
C LYS A 12 5.04 -27.71 -21.21
N LEU A 13 3.74 -27.43 -21.17
CA LEU A 13 3.17 -26.37 -20.36
C LEU A 13 3.49 -26.57 -18.87
N ALA A 14 3.25 -27.77 -18.35
CA ALA A 14 3.55 -28.12 -16.97
C ALA A 14 5.05 -27.98 -16.63
N THR A 15 5.94 -28.34 -17.55
CA THR A 15 7.39 -28.15 -17.36
C THR A 15 7.76 -26.67 -17.34
N THR A 16 7.24 -25.87 -18.26
CA THR A 16 7.45 -24.43 -18.31
C THR A 16 6.98 -23.75 -17.01
N LEU A 17 5.81 -24.15 -16.51
CA LEU A 17 5.27 -23.64 -15.24
C LEU A 17 6.15 -24.00 -14.04
N ARG A 18 6.71 -25.20 -14.00
CA ARG A 18 7.57 -25.65 -12.89
C ARG A 18 8.94 -24.96 -12.85
N THR A 19 9.45 -24.57 -14.01
CA THR A 19 10.78 -23.92 -14.13
C THR A 19 10.69 -22.40 -14.18
N ARG A 20 9.48 -21.84 -14.19
CA ARG A 20 9.25 -20.41 -14.27
C ARG A 20 9.68 -19.72 -12.98
N ALA A 21 10.43 -18.63 -13.11
CA ALA A 21 10.71 -17.77 -11.98
C ALA A 21 9.42 -17.06 -11.52
N PRO A 22 9.22 -16.88 -10.20
CA PRO A 22 8.01 -16.25 -9.66
C PRO A 22 7.73 -14.83 -10.17
N ASP A 23 8.79 -14.11 -10.53
CA ASP A 23 8.75 -12.70 -10.99
C ASP A 23 8.85 -12.55 -12.51
N SER A 24 8.82 -13.66 -13.27
CA SER A 24 8.88 -13.61 -14.73
C SER A 24 7.60 -13.00 -15.32
N ALA A 25 7.75 -11.95 -16.13
CA ALA A 25 6.67 -11.32 -16.88
C ALA A 25 6.34 -12.05 -18.20
N GLU A 26 7.08 -13.13 -18.54
CA GLU A 26 6.88 -13.84 -19.79
C GLU A 26 5.48 -14.45 -19.86
N THR A 27 4.79 -14.30 -20.96
CA THR A 27 3.51 -14.95 -21.21
C THR A 27 3.71 -16.39 -21.70
N LEU A 28 2.83 -17.27 -21.34
CA LEU A 28 2.77 -18.63 -21.91
C LEU A 28 2.32 -18.51 -23.35
N ASN A 29 3.07 -19.13 -24.26
CA ASN A 29 2.71 -19.14 -25.68
C ASN A 29 1.52 -20.09 -25.92
N SER A 30 0.46 -19.57 -26.52
CA SER A 30 -0.78 -20.27 -26.86
C SER A 30 -0.81 -20.83 -28.31
N ASP A 31 0.21 -20.59 -29.14
CA ASP A 31 0.17 -20.90 -30.58
C ASP A 31 0.10 -22.42 -30.87
N ASN A 32 0.67 -23.24 -29.99
CA ASN A 32 0.73 -24.70 -30.15
C ASN A 32 -0.13 -25.46 -29.12
N VAL A 33 -1.16 -24.83 -28.58
CA VAL A 33 -2.03 -25.41 -27.57
C VAL A 33 -3.38 -25.77 -28.21
N PRO A 34 -3.96 -26.94 -27.93
CA PRO A 34 -5.30 -27.30 -28.35
C PRO A 34 -6.32 -26.24 -27.95
N ASN A 35 -7.34 -26.03 -28.80
CA ASN A 35 -8.37 -25.01 -28.57
C ASN A 35 -9.06 -25.16 -27.20
N GLU A 36 -9.21 -26.40 -26.74
CA GLU A 36 -9.83 -26.73 -25.46
C GLU A 36 -9.00 -26.26 -24.25
N VAL A 37 -7.70 -26.08 -24.44
CA VAL A 37 -6.77 -25.67 -23.38
C VAL A 37 -6.44 -24.16 -23.42
N ARG A 38 -6.71 -23.50 -24.56
CA ARG A 38 -6.48 -22.05 -24.71
C ARG A 38 -7.07 -21.21 -23.57
N PRO A 39 -8.35 -21.39 -23.19
CA PRO A 39 -8.93 -20.59 -22.11
C PRO A 39 -8.15 -20.72 -20.79
N LEU A 40 -7.57 -21.89 -20.52
CA LEU A 40 -6.74 -22.11 -19.34
C LEU A 40 -5.41 -21.35 -19.44
N VAL A 41 -4.76 -21.35 -20.62
CA VAL A 41 -3.52 -20.61 -20.83
C VAL A 41 -3.75 -19.11 -20.71
N ASP A 42 -4.86 -18.60 -21.23
CA ASP A 42 -5.24 -17.20 -21.14
C ASP A 42 -5.52 -16.79 -19.69
N ALA A 43 -6.24 -17.62 -18.94
CA ALA A 43 -6.49 -17.38 -17.52
C ALA A 43 -5.17 -17.39 -16.70
N LEU A 44 -4.25 -18.31 -17.00
CA LEU A 44 -2.91 -18.32 -16.37
C LEU A 44 -2.09 -17.07 -16.72
N ASN A 45 -2.11 -16.64 -17.98
CA ASN A 45 -1.44 -15.43 -18.38
C ASN A 45 -1.98 -14.18 -17.67
N GLN A 46 -3.30 -14.08 -17.52
CA GLN A 46 -3.93 -13.02 -16.74
C GLN A 46 -3.51 -13.06 -15.27
N LEU A 47 -3.48 -14.26 -14.67
CA LEU A 47 -3.02 -14.43 -13.28
C LEU A 47 -1.56 -13.98 -13.13
N PHE A 48 -0.68 -14.38 -14.05
CA PHE A 48 0.73 -13.98 -14.00
C PHE A 48 0.92 -12.48 -14.15
N THR A 49 0.18 -11.84 -15.04
CA THR A 49 0.21 -10.38 -15.19
C THR A 49 -0.19 -9.70 -13.89
N ARG A 50 -1.32 -10.10 -13.30
CA ARG A 50 -1.79 -9.55 -12.02
C ARG A 50 -0.79 -9.76 -10.89
N THR A 51 -0.19 -10.95 -10.79
CA THR A 51 0.82 -11.26 -9.77
C THR A 51 2.07 -10.42 -9.96
N HIS A 52 2.55 -10.29 -11.19
CA HIS A 52 3.72 -9.46 -11.54
C HIS A 52 3.49 -7.99 -11.19
N ASP A 53 2.34 -7.43 -11.58
CA ASP A 53 1.98 -6.05 -11.26
C ASP A 53 1.89 -5.81 -9.75
N THR A 54 1.37 -6.79 -9.01
CA THR A 54 1.31 -6.72 -7.54
C THR A 54 2.72 -6.73 -6.94
N MET A 55 3.62 -7.60 -7.41
CA MET A 55 5.01 -7.64 -6.94
C MET A 55 5.77 -6.35 -7.25
N ILE A 56 5.54 -5.74 -8.42
CA ILE A 56 6.15 -4.44 -8.75
C ILE A 56 5.66 -3.36 -7.79
N ARG A 57 4.35 -3.29 -7.52
CA ARG A 57 3.79 -2.33 -6.56
C ARG A 57 4.36 -2.53 -5.16
N GLU A 58 4.42 -3.76 -4.68
CA GLU A 58 4.99 -4.10 -3.38
C GLU A 58 6.47 -3.71 -3.25
N ARG A 59 7.28 -3.99 -4.28
CA ARG A 59 8.70 -3.59 -4.31
C ARG A 59 8.85 -2.07 -4.28
N ARG A 60 8.06 -1.34 -5.05
CA ARG A 60 8.06 0.13 -5.05
C ARG A 60 7.65 0.66 -3.67
N PHE A 61 6.54 0.18 -3.13
CA PHE A 61 6.07 0.57 -1.80
C PHE A 61 7.15 0.37 -0.73
N THR A 62 7.79 -0.81 -0.72
CA THR A 62 8.85 -1.13 0.25
C THR A 62 10.07 -0.21 0.08
N SER A 63 10.46 0.09 -1.17
CA SER A 63 11.56 1.00 -1.47
C SER A 63 11.24 2.43 -1.01
N ASP A 64 10.07 2.92 -1.37
CA ASP A 64 9.63 4.28 -1.04
C ASP A 64 9.47 4.45 0.47
N ALA A 65 8.85 3.47 1.15
CA ALA A 65 8.73 3.46 2.60
C ALA A 65 10.11 3.48 3.29
N ALA A 66 11.08 2.71 2.81
CA ALA A 66 12.44 2.71 3.34
C ALA A 66 13.14 4.06 3.16
N HIS A 67 12.93 4.73 2.02
CA HIS A 67 13.46 6.07 1.76
C HIS A 67 12.82 7.11 2.66
N GLU A 68 11.50 7.11 2.80
CA GLU A 68 10.74 8.05 3.63
C GLU A 68 11.03 7.88 5.13
N LEU A 69 11.31 6.66 5.60
CA LEU A 69 11.67 6.40 6.99
C LEU A 69 13.12 6.78 7.31
N ARG A 70 14.03 6.72 6.35
CA ARG A 70 15.45 7.02 6.58
C ARG A 70 15.68 8.45 7.07
N SER A 71 14.97 9.41 6.51
CA SER A 71 15.11 10.83 6.85
C SER A 71 14.72 11.13 8.31
N PRO A 72 13.51 10.78 8.80
CA PRO A 72 13.14 11.01 10.19
C PRO A 72 14.04 10.24 11.17
N LEU A 73 14.47 9.02 10.84
CA LEU A 73 15.39 8.26 11.70
C LEU A 73 16.77 8.93 11.80
N ALA A 74 17.28 9.49 10.71
CA ALA A 74 18.53 10.26 10.73
C ALA A 74 18.39 11.54 11.59
N ALA A 75 17.25 12.23 11.48
CA ALA A 75 16.96 13.40 12.31
C ALA A 75 16.86 13.04 13.80
N LEU A 76 16.18 11.95 14.14
CA LEU A 76 16.09 11.45 15.52
C LEU A 76 17.48 11.09 16.08
N LYS A 77 18.32 10.45 15.27
CA LYS A 77 19.71 10.15 15.66
C LYS A 77 20.49 11.43 15.96
N ALA A 78 20.43 12.42 15.09
CA ALA A 78 21.10 13.70 15.32
C ALA A 78 20.60 14.39 16.59
N GLN A 79 19.30 14.35 16.86
CA GLN A 79 18.70 14.92 18.08
C GLN A 79 19.16 14.19 19.35
N THR A 80 19.34 12.86 19.30
CA THR A 80 19.92 12.13 20.43
C THR A 80 21.36 12.51 20.71
N GLU A 81 22.16 12.76 19.66
CA GLU A 81 23.54 13.23 19.79
C GLU A 81 23.58 14.66 20.43
N VAL A 82 22.67 15.55 20.01
CA VAL A 82 22.52 16.89 20.63
C VAL A 82 22.14 16.77 22.11
N ALA A 83 21.19 15.90 22.45
CA ALA A 83 20.80 15.68 23.85
C ALA A 83 21.96 15.17 24.70
N GLN A 84 22.79 14.25 24.16
CA GLN A 84 23.99 13.75 24.84
C GLN A 84 25.05 14.86 25.07
N LEU A 85 25.19 15.78 24.13
CA LEU A 85 26.13 16.91 24.27
C LEU A 85 25.61 18.01 25.23
N SER A 86 24.33 17.99 25.54
CA SER A 86 23.67 19.00 26.40
C SER A 86 23.47 18.52 27.84
N LEU A 87 24.12 17.45 28.27
CA LEU A 87 23.92 16.87 29.61
C LEU A 87 24.27 17.85 30.76
N ASP A 88 25.23 18.76 30.54
CA ASP A 88 25.67 19.76 31.50
C ASP A 88 24.87 21.09 31.37
N ASP A 89 23.95 21.21 30.39
CA ASP A 89 23.06 22.34 30.17
C ASP A 89 21.60 21.89 30.29
N PRO A 90 20.94 22.07 31.46
CA PRO A 90 19.56 21.63 31.67
C PRO A 90 18.56 22.22 30.68
N GLN A 91 18.74 23.47 30.24
CA GLN A 91 17.83 24.12 29.28
C GLN A 91 18.05 23.59 27.86
N GLY A 92 19.30 23.35 27.48
CA GLY A 92 19.65 22.75 26.20
C GLY A 92 19.15 21.30 26.11
N LEU A 93 19.30 20.53 27.18
CA LEU A 93 18.80 19.17 27.25
C LEU A 93 17.28 19.09 27.13
N ASP A 94 16.56 19.97 27.85
CA ASP A 94 15.08 20.00 27.83
C ASP A 94 14.56 20.28 26.42
N LYS A 95 15.17 21.26 25.72
CA LYS A 95 14.85 21.55 24.31
C LYS A 95 15.15 20.38 23.36
N ALA A 96 16.29 19.71 23.57
CA ALA A 96 16.68 18.57 22.72
C ALA A 96 15.71 17.39 22.91
N LEU A 97 15.27 17.14 24.15
CA LEU A 97 14.29 16.10 24.46
C LEU A 97 12.90 16.44 23.87
N GLU A 98 12.48 17.69 23.93
CA GLU A 98 11.22 18.14 23.32
C GLU A 98 11.26 17.96 21.78
N GLN A 99 12.35 18.35 21.12
CA GLN A 99 12.54 18.14 19.70
C GLN A 99 12.57 16.65 19.32
N LEU A 100 13.18 15.81 20.16
CA LEU A 100 13.18 14.38 20.00
C LEU A 100 11.76 13.82 20.06
N HIS A 101 10.97 14.26 21.05
CA HIS A 101 9.57 13.86 21.19
C HIS A 101 8.72 14.20 19.95
N GLN A 102 8.84 15.47 19.50
CA GLN A 102 8.18 15.91 18.27
C GLN A 102 8.65 15.13 17.02
N GLY A 103 9.92 14.73 16.98
CA GLY A 103 10.47 13.88 15.93
C GLY A 103 9.85 12.49 15.91
N ILE A 104 9.69 11.87 17.09
CA ILE A 104 9.03 10.58 17.25
C ILE A 104 7.58 10.66 16.79
N ASP A 105 6.83 11.69 17.19
CA ASP A 105 5.43 11.87 16.78
C ASP A 105 5.28 12.01 15.26
N ARG A 106 6.22 12.72 14.60
CA ARG A 106 6.24 12.81 13.14
C ARG A 106 6.51 11.46 12.48
N ALA A 107 7.48 10.70 13.00
CA ALA A 107 7.82 9.38 12.48
C ALA A 107 6.65 8.39 12.66
N THR A 108 5.97 8.44 13.80
CA THR A 108 4.79 7.59 14.07
C THR A 108 3.67 7.89 13.08
N ARG A 109 3.35 9.18 12.86
CA ARG A 109 2.33 9.56 11.86
C ARG A 109 2.69 9.10 10.45
N LEU A 110 3.97 9.15 10.06
CA LEU A 110 4.42 8.64 8.77
C LEU A 110 4.20 7.13 8.65
N VAL A 111 4.50 6.36 9.71
CA VAL A 111 4.24 4.91 9.73
C VAL A 111 2.74 4.63 9.58
N ASP A 112 1.87 5.35 10.27
CA ASP A 112 0.42 5.20 10.18
C ASP A 112 -0.10 5.51 8.77
N GLN A 113 0.45 6.54 8.12
CA GLN A 113 0.15 6.87 6.72
C GLN A 113 0.58 5.77 5.75
N LEU A 114 1.79 5.21 5.93
CA LEU A 114 2.29 4.10 5.11
C LEU A 114 1.44 2.84 5.30
N LEU A 115 1.03 2.52 6.53
CA LEU A 115 0.16 1.38 6.80
C LEU A 115 -1.23 1.57 6.18
N THR A 116 -1.77 2.78 6.22
CA THR A 116 -3.05 3.12 5.59
C THR A 116 -2.96 2.97 4.07
N LEU A 117 -1.88 3.47 3.45
CA LEU A 117 -1.64 3.34 2.02
C LEU A 117 -1.53 1.88 1.60
N SER A 118 -0.78 1.06 2.34
CA SER A 118 -0.64 -0.38 2.11
C SER A 118 -1.99 -1.12 2.16
N ARG A 119 -2.89 -0.71 3.08
CA ARG A 119 -4.25 -1.28 3.15
C ARG A 119 -5.10 -0.87 1.96
N LEU A 120 -5.03 0.39 1.53
CA LEU A 120 -5.78 0.89 0.38
C LEU A 120 -5.36 0.20 -0.92
N ASP A 121 -4.06 -0.04 -1.12
CA ASP A 121 -3.57 -0.79 -2.28
C ASP A 121 -4.09 -2.23 -2.33
N SER A 122 -4.27 -2.87 -1.17
CA SER A 122 -4.88 -4.21 -1.09
C SER A 122 -6.39 -4.19 -1.31
N LEU A 123 -7.06 -3.08 -1.01
CA LEU A 123 -8.50 -2.86 -1.23
C LEU A 123 -8.85 -2.45 -2.67
N ALA A 124 -7.87 -2.15 -3.53
CA ALA A 124 -8.11 -1.79 -4.95
C ALA A 124 -8.76 -2.93 -5.78
N GLN A 125 -9.00 -4.09 -5.18
CA GLN A 125 -9.82 -5.20 -5.70
C GLN A 125 -11.06 -5.40 -4.82
N LEU A 126 -11.81 -4.30 -4.58
CA LEU A 126 -13.12 -4.44 -3.92
C LEU A 126 -14.09 -5.12 -4.89
N ASP A 127 -14.41 -6.39 -4.62
CA ASP A 127 -15.46 -7.13 -5.32
C ASP A 127 -16.87 -6.65 -4.92
N ASP A 128 -16.97 -5.81 -3.90
CA ASP A 128 -18.24 -5.37 -3.33
C ASP A 128 -18.38 -3.83 -3.39
N VAL A 129 -18.74 -3.34 -4.55
CA VAL A 129 -19.00 -1.89 -4.76
C VAL A 129 -20.33 -1.53 -4.12
N GLN A 130 -20.31 -0.78 -3.02
CA GLN A 130 -21.50 -0.29 -2.34
C GLN A 130 -21.81 1.16 -2.69
N THR A 131 -23.09 1.50 -2.68
CA THR A 131 -23.53 2.89 -2.85
C THR A 131 -23.53 3.57 -1.48
N ILE A 132 -22.71 4.58 -1.30
CA ILE A 132 -22.58 5.31 -0.04
C ILE A 132 -23.15 6.72 -0.20
N ALA A 133 -23.92 7.17 0.79
CA ALA A 133 -24.35 8.56 0.90
C ALA A 133 -23.15 9.41 1.38
N LEU A 134 -22.55 10.18 0.47
CA LEU A 134 -21.35 10.97 0.75
C LEU A 134 -21.58 12.03 1.84
N ASP A 135 -22.80 12.57 1.90
CA ASP A 135 -23.21 13.53 2.93
C ASP A 135 -23.17 12.93 4.35
N GLU A 136 -23.63 11.71 4.53
CA GLU A 136 -23.57 10.99 5.81
C GLU A 136 -22.13 10.67 6.22
N LEU A 137 -21.31 10.25 5.24
CA LEU A 137 -19.90 9.96 5.48
C LEU A 137 -19.12 11.23 5.90
N LEU A 138 -19.35 12.33 5.20
CA LEU A 138 -18.72 13.61 5.52
C LEU A 138 -19.18 14.15 6.88
N GLN A 139 -20.45 14.00 7.22
CA GLN A 139 -20.96 14.39 8.54
C GLN A 139 -20.29 13.59 9.65
N SER A 140 -20.18 12.26 9.51
CA SER A 140 -19.50 11.42 10.52
C SER A 140 -18.03 11.79 10.67
N ALA A 141 -17.31 12.02 9.56
CA ALA A 141 -15.90 12.43 9.61
C ALA A 141 -15.70 13.79 10.31
N VAL A 142 -16.60 14.77 10.05
CA VAL A 142 -16.54 16.07 10.73
C VAL A 142 -16.89 15.92 12.21
N MET A 143 -17.84 15.07 12.58
CA MET A 143 -18.16 14.81 14.00
C MET A 143 -17.00 14.18 14.77
N GLU A 144 -16.24 13.25 14.17
CA GLU A 144 -15.03 12.69 14.78
C GLU A 144 -13.96 13.77 15.02
N MET A 145 -13.84 14.73 14.11
CA MET A 145 -12.85 15.82 14.21
C MET A 145 -13.33 16.99 15.08
N TYR A 146 -14.60 17.01 15.50
CA TYR A 146 -15.18 18.13 16.23
C TYR A 146 -14.48 18.39 17.57
N HIS A 147 -14.26 17.34 18.37
CA HIS A 147 -13.63 17.48 19.68
C HIS A 147 -12.14 17.89 19.61
N PRO A 148 -11.30 17.29 18.74
CA PRO A 148 -9.94 17.77 18.50
C PRO A 148 -9.87 19.21 18.01
N ALA A 149 -10.75 19.62 17.11
CA ALA A 149 -10.80 20.97 16.58
C ALA A 149 -11.17 21.99 17.66
N GLN A 150 -12.14 21.66 18.52
CA GLN A 150 -12.55 22.52 19.64
C GLN A 150 -11.40 22.73 20.63
N LEU A 151 -10.64 21.69 20.95
CA LEU A 151 -9.46 21.80 21.81
C LEU A 151 -8.36 22.66 21.17
N ALA A 152 -8.23 22.62 19.86
CA ALA A 152 -7.29 23.44 19.11
C ALA A 152 -7.79 24.88 18.84
N GLY A 153 -9.01 25.23 19.25
CA GLY A 153 -9.62 26.55 18.98
C GLY A 153 -9.98 26.78 17.51
N VAL A 154 -10.18 25.71 16.73
CA VAL A 154 -10.52 25.74 15.30
C VAL A 154 -12.01 25.52 15.12
N GLU A 155 -12.69 26.41 14.36
CA GLU A 155 -14.09 26.24 13.99
C GLU A 155 -14.19 25.38 12.74
N LEU A 156 -14.94 24.25 12.82
CA LEU A 156 -15.26 23.40 11.67
C LEU A 156 -16.62 23.78 11.11
N ARG A 157 -16.67 24.03 9.79
CA ARG A 157 -17.94 24.29 9.07
C ARG A 157 -18.06 23.32 7.91
N LEU A 158 -19.14 22.56 7.89
CA LEU A 158 -19.50 21.67 6.80
C LEU A 158 -20.61 22.30 5.95
N HIS A 159 -20.35 22.50 4.67
CA HIS A 159 -21.33 22.97 3.69
C HIS A 159 -21.61 21.87 2.66
N LEU A 160 -22.79 21.28 2.73
CA LEU A 160 -23.24 20.27 1.79
C LEU A 160 -24.23 20.91 0.80
N ASN A 161 -23.80 21.10 -0.45
CA ASN A 161 -24.62 21.81 -1.46
C ASN A 161 -25.55 20.89 -2.27
N ALA A 162 -25.37 19.58 -2.22
CA ALA A 162 -26.22 18.58 -2.90
C ALA A 162 -26.06 17.21 -2.23
N LYS A 163 -27.09 16.36 -2.34
CA LYS A 163 -26.95 14.94 -2.02
C LYS A 163 -26.05 14.28 -3.06
N SER A 164 -24.85 13.94 -2.67
CA SER A 164 -23.88 13.25 -3.52
C SER A 164 -23.89 11.77 -3.19
N ILE A 165 -24.06 10.94 -4.22
CA ILE A 165 -23.97 9.48 -4.10
C ILE A 165 -22.69 9.07 -4.79
N MET A 166 -21.80 8.39 -4.09
CA MET A 166 -20.57 7.84 -4.62
C MET A 166 -20.65 6.31 -4.66
N ARG A 167 -20.22 5.72 -5.77
CA ARG A 167 -19.99 4.28 -5.89
C ARG A 167 -18.53 4.01 -5.58
N THR A 168 -18.27 3.19 -4.58
CA THR A 168 -16.93 2.72 -4.23
C THR A 168 -16.84 1.21 -4.38
#